data_90b694138c74b244726732d508458225
#
_entry.id   90b694138c74b244726732d508458225
#
_cell.length_a   1.000
_cell.length_b   1.000
_cell.length_c   1.000
_cell.angle_alpha   90.00
_cell.angle_beta   90.00
_cell.angle_gamma   90.00
#
_symmetry.space_group_name_H-M   'P 1'
#
loop_
_entity.id
_entity.type
_entity.pdbx_description
1 polymer ?
#
loop_
_entity_poly.entity_id
_entity_poly.type
_entity_poly.pdbx_seq_one_letter_code
_entity_poly.pdbx_strand_id
1 'polypeptide(L)'
;MMDRIEKVILRNLVYNEEYLRKVLPFIEPDYFNDRNERVVFEHITKYASEYNSLITKEVLQIEIEDRRDITQDEVKNIYGTINELEDIECDFEWLSDTTEKWCRDRAIYLALMESIKIADGQDDKKNRDAIPTILSDALSVSFNRNVGHDYLEDYEERYELYNKKESRIQF
;
A
#
# COMPACT_ATOMS: atom_id res chain seq x y z
N MET A 1 23.31 -9.20 2.85
CA MET A 1 22.12 -9.33 3.63
C MET A 1 20.88 -9.07 2.80
N MET A 2 19.84 -9.87 3.00
CA MET A 2 18.67 -9.70 2.23
C MET A 2 17.87 -8.52 2.71
N ASP A 3 17.33 -7.73 1.82
CA ASP A 3 16.50 -6.62 2.19
C ASP A 3 15.12 -7.11 2.58
N ARG A 4 14.49 -6.44 3.52
CA ARG A 4 13.14 -6.78 3.90
C ARG A 4 12.20 -6.35 2.78
N ILE A 5 11.05 -7.02 2.67
CA ILE A 5 10.10 -6.72 1.60
C ILE A 5 9.63 -5.27 1.66
N GLU A 6 9.49 -4.71 2.86
CA GLU A 6 9.03 -3.32 2.98
C GLU A 6 10.02 -2.36 2.33
N LYS A 7 11.30 -2.64 2.44
CA LYS A 7 12.30 -1.80 1.83
C LYS A 7 12.25 -1.93 0.32
N VAL A 8 12.05 -3.15 -0.17
CA VAL A 8 11.95 -3.41 -1.60
C VAL A 8 10.74 -2.67 -2.16
N ILE A 9 9.61 -2.70 -1.45
CA ILE A 9 8.41 -2.00 -1.87
C ILE A 9 8.67 -0.50 -1.93
N LEU A 10 9.22 0.06 -0.87
CA LEU A 10 9.44 1.52 -0.83
C LEU A 10 10.37 1.99 -1.94
N ARG A 11 11.46 1.27 -2.17
CA ARG A 11 12.38 1.73 -3.20
C ARG A 11 11.76 1.67 -4.58
N ASN A 12 10.93 0.68 -4.83
CA ASN A 12 10.27 0.59 -6.11
C ASN A 12 9.17 1.65 -6.27
N LEU A 13 8.58 2.09 -5.17
CA LEU A 13 7.62 3.19 -5.24
C LEU A 13 8.33 4.50 -5.59
N VAL A 14 9.62 4.60 -5.34
CA VAL A 14 10.39 5.79 -5.65
C VAL A 14 10.94 5.75 -7.08
N TYR A 15 11.30 4.56 -7.56
CA TYR A 15 12.01 4.47 -8.83
C TYR A 15 11.24 3.84 -9.99
N ASN A 16 10.12 3.21 -9.73
CA ASN A 16 9.40 2.48 -10.78
C ASN A 16 7.98 3.01 -10.93
N GLU A 17 7.74 3.82 -11.94
CA GLU A 17 6.45 4.46 -12.11
C GLU A 17 5.33 3.47 -12.40
N GLU A 18 5.60 2.46 -13.20
CA GLU A 18 4.58 1.46 -13.53
C GLU A 18 4.15 0.72 -12.26
N TYR A 19 5.10 0.39 -11.43
CA TYR A 19 4.82 -0.29 -10.18
C TYR A 19 4.03 0.63 -9.24
N LEU A 20 4.44 1.90 -9.13
CA LEU A 20 3.75 2.86 -8.29
C LEU A 20 2.27 2.93 -8.67
N ARG A 21 2.00 3.06 -9.94
CA ARG A 21 0.62 3.22 -10.39
C ARG A 21 -0.20 1.96 -10.17
N LYS A 22 0.44 0.80 -10.25
CA LYS A 22 -0.28 -0.45 -10.07
C LYS A 22 -0.62 -0.71 -8.61
N VAL A 23 0.31 -0.48 -7.70
CA VAL A 23 0.12 -0.93 -6.32
C VAL A 23 -0.35 0.13 -5.35
N LEU A 24 -0.15 1.41 -5.67
CA LEU A 24 -0.46 2.47 -4.71
C LEU A 24 -1.89 2.43 -4.18
N PRO A 25 -2.90 2.14 -5.00
CA PRO A 25 -4.27 2.11 -4.49
C PRO A 25 -4.52 1.02 -3.45
N PHE A 26 -3.63 0.04 -3.37
CA PHE A 26 -3.85 -1.12 -2.50
C PHE A 26 -3.02 -1.11 -1.23
N ILE A 27 -2.11 -0.15 -1.08
CA ILE A 27 -1.23 -0.10 0.08
C ILE A 27 -1.73 0.95 1.06
N GLU A 28 -1.81 0.58 2.32
CA GLU A 28 -2.20 1.51 3.37
C GLU A 28 -0.99 1.81 4.23
N PRO A 29 -0.88 3.03 4.78
CA PRO A 29 0.28 3.35 5.63
C PRO A 29 0.45 2.38 6.79
N ASP A 30 -0.65 1.91 7.35
CA ASP A 30 -0.60 1.01 8.50
C ASP A 30 -0.06 -0.37 8.16
N TYR A 31 0.09 -0.70 6.89
CA TYR A 31 0.68 -1.98 6.51
C TYR A 31 2.18 -1.97 6.88
N PHE A 32 2.81 -0.79 6.94
CA PHE A 32 4.20 -0.68 7.34
C PHE A 32 4.28 -0.66 8.87
N ASN A 33 4.96 -1.60 9.44
CA ASN A 33 5.07 -1.69 10.87
C ASN A 33 6.05 -0.65 11.44
N ASP A 34 7.05 -0.28 10.67
CA ASP A 34 8.07 0.68 11.09
C ASP A 34 7.54 2.09 10.84
N ARG A 35 7.59 2.94 11.86
CA ARG A 35 7.07 4.29 11.75
C ARG A 35 7.78 5.13 10.69
N ASN A 36 9.10 4.96 10.56
CA ASN A 36 9.87 5.72 9.59
C ASN A 36 9.44 5.36 8.17
N GLU A 37 9.21 4.08 7.92
CA GLU A 37 8.76 3.62 6.63
C GLU A 37 7.35 4.14 6.34
N ARG A 38 6.51 4.19 7.37
CA ARG A 38 5.14 4.66 7.21
C ARG A 38 5.15 6.15 6.82
N VAL A 39 6.02 6.94 7.46
CA VAL A 39 6.12 8.36 7.14
C VAL A 39 6.59 8.55 5.69
N VAL A 40 7.60 7.78 5.28
CA VAL A 40 8.10 7.86 3.91
C VAL A 40 6.99 7.52 2.93
N PHE A 41 6.25 6.46 3.21
CA PHE A 41 5.16 6.04 2.33
C PHE A 41 4.08 7.12 2.24
N GLU A 42 3.76 7.77 3.34
CA GLU A 42 2.75 8.82 3.33
C GLU A 42 3.15 9.98 2.43
N HIS A 43 4.44 10.34 2.44
CA HIS A 43 4.92 11.41 1.59
C HIS A 43 4.93 10.99 0.12
N ILE A 44 5.26 9.72 -0.17
CA ILE A 44 5.22 9.21 -1.52
C ILE A 44 3.79 9.29 -2.06
N THR A 45 2.82 8.88 -1.26
CA THR A 45 1.42 8.88 -1.65
C THR A 45 0.91 10.30 -1.90
N LYS A 46 1.23 11.20 -1.00
CA LYS A 46 0.79 12.57 -1.12
C LYS A 46 1.35 13.21 -2.38
N TYR A 47 2.64 13.02 -2.63
CA TYR A 47 3.27 13.60 -3.80
C TYR A 47 2.69 13.02 -5.09
N ALA A 48 2.50 11.70 -5.13
CA ALA A 48 1.94 11.06 -6.32
C ALA A 48 0.54 11.58 -6.59
N SER A 49 -0.22 11.81 -5.55
CA SER A 49 -1.59 12.30 -5.69
C SER A 49 -1.61 13.76 -6.18
N GLU A 50 -0.69 14.59 -5.71
CA GLU A 50 -0.66 15.99 -6.08
C GLU A 50 0.00 16.25 -7.43
N TYR A 51 1.05 15.53 -7.75
CA TYR A 51 1.83 15.81 -8.93
C TYR A 51 1.80 14.71 -9.98
N ASN A 52 1.13 13.62 -9.69
CA ASN A 52 0.97 12.52 -10.63
C ASN A 52 2.31 12.02 -11.18
N SER A 53 3.31 11.95 -10.33
CA SER A 53 4.64 11.51 -10.75
C SER A 53 5.41 10.94 -9.57
N LEU A 54 6.59 10.37 -9.86
CA LEU A 54 7.44 9.81 -8.83
C LEU A 54 8.11 10.91 -8.03
N ILE A 55 8.20 10.73 -6.74
CA ILE A 55 8.90 11.66 -5.87
C ILE A 55 10.38 11.28 -5.89
N THR A 56 11.26 12.26 -5.75
CA THR A 56 12.69 11.98 -5.66
C THR A 56 13.12 11.95 -4.21
N LYS A 57 14.27 11.34 -3.94
CA LYS A 57 14.79 11.30 -2.58
C LYS A 57 15.04 12.71 -2.06
N GLU A 58 15.46 13.61 -2.91
CA GLU A 58 15.73 14.97 -2.52
C GLU A 58 14.46 15.64 -2.03
N VAL A 59 13.37 15.47 -2.77
CA VAL A 59 12.09 16.08 -2.39
C VAL A 59 11.58 15.44 -1.10
N LEU A 60 11.75 14.12 -0.95
CA LEU A 60 11.36 13.45 0.28
C LEU A 60 12.08 14.07 1.46
N GLN A 61 13.38 14.30 1.35
CA GLN A 61 14.15 14.85 2.43
C GLN A 61 13.71 16.27 2.78
N ILE A 62 13.43 17.07 1.78
CA ILE A 62 12.98 18.43 1.99
C ILE A 62 11.64 18.45 2.71
N GLU A 63 10.72 17.63 2.24
CA GLU A 63 9.38 17.62 2.84
C GLU A 63 9.39 17.13 4.27
N ILE A 64 10.24 16.16 4.57
CA ILE A 64 10.33 15.65 5.92
C ILE A 64 10.96 16.69 6.83
N GLU A 65 11.93 17.43 6.33
CA GLU A 65 12.58 18.44 7.10
C GLU A 65 11.62 19.57 7.45
N ASP A 66 10.62 19.80 6.62
CA ASP A 66 9.65 20.84 6.84
C ASP A 66 8.58 20.48 7.86
N ARG A 67 8.54 19.23 8.29
CA ARG A 67 7.53 18.80 9.25
C ARG A 67 7.84 19.36 10.63
N ARG A 68 6.79 19.78 11.33
CA ARG A 68 6.96 20.34 12.65
C ARG A 68 6.54 19.38 13.74
N ASP A 69 5.98 18.24 13.37
CA ASP A 69 5.44 17.27 14.31
C ASP A 69 6.44 16.17 14.65
N ILE A 70 7.67 16.27 14.16
CA ILE A 70 8.68 15.26 14.46
C ILE A 70 9.95 15.94 14.95
N THR A 71 10.72 15.22 15.74
CA THR A 71 11.93 15.78 16.32
C THR A 71 13.09 15.66 15.34
N GLN A 72 14.19 16.34 15.66
CA GLN A 72 15.38 16.28 14.81
C GLN A 72 15.95 14.86 14.77
N ASP A 73 15.85 14.11 15.85
CA ASP A 73 16.35 12.74 15.87
C ASP A 73 15.48 11.89 14.95
N GLU A 74 14.18 12.12 14.93
CA GLU A 74 13.28 11.39 14.06
C GLU A 74 13.59 11.72 12.61
N VAL A 75 13.89 12.99 12.30
CA VAL A 75 14.24 13.39 10.95
C VAL A 75 15.49 12.63 10.51
N LYS A 76 16.49 12.51 11.37
CA LYS A 76 17.71 11.80 11.05
C LYS A 76 17.43 10.35 10.76
N ASN A 77 16.59 9.72 11.56
CA ASN A 77 16.27 8.31 11.37
C ASN A 77 15.53 8.08 10.05
N ILE A 78 14.64 8.99 9.72
CA ILE A 78 13.90 8.90 8.47
C ILE A 78 14.83 9.12 7.29
N TYR A 79 15.81 10.03 7.42
CA TYR A 79 16.79 10.25 6.36
C TYR A 79 17.58 8.94 6.15
N GLY A 80 17.90 8.22 7.21
CA GLY A 80 18.56 6.93 7.08
C GLY A 80 17.74 5.96 6.24
N THR A 81 16.43 5.92 6.50
CA THR A 81 15.55 5.06 5.75
C THR A 81 15.53 5.48 4.27
N ILE A 82 15.43 6.77 4.00
CA ILE A 82 15.41 7.27 2.62
C ILE A 82 16.71 6.96 1.90
N ASN A 83 17.83 7.16 2.57
CA ASN A 83 19.13 6.94 1.95
C ASN A 83 19.39 5.50 1.57
N GLU A 84 18.72 4.57 2.20
CA GLU A 84 18.87 3.17 1.87
C GLU A 84 18.08 2.75 0.63
N LEU A 85 17.23 3.63 0.13
CA LEU A 85 16.39 3.31 -1.02
C LEU A 85 17.20 3.54 -2.30
N GLU A 86 17.65 2.46 -2.92
CA GLU A 86 18.45 2.54 -4.13
C GLU A 86 17.72 1.96 -5.32
N ASP A 87 18.08 2.45 -6.50
CA ASP A 87 17.42 2.01 -7.71
C ASP A 87 17.97 0.64 -8.11
N ILE A 88 17.39 -0.41 -7.57
CA ILE A 88 17.82 -1.77 -7.87
C ILE A 88 16.72 -2.44 -8.68
N GLU A 89 17.10 -2.97 -9.81
CA GLU A 89 16.15 -3.61 -10.70
C GLU A 89 15.54 -4.85 -10.08
N CYS A 90 14.27 -5.07 -10.35
CA CYS A 90 13.54 -6.17 -9.78
C CYS A 90 12.51 -6.65 -10.80
N ASP A 91 12.32 -7.95 -10.92
CA ASP A 91 11.33 -8.49 -11.84
C ASP A 91 9.94 -7.96 -11.49
N PHE A 92 9.29 -7.35 -12.45
CA PHE A 92 8.02 -6.67 -12.20
C PHE A 92 6.91 -7.62 -11.76
N GLU A 93 6.84 -8.78 -12.39
CA GLU A 93 5.79 -9.72 -12.06
C GLU A 93 5.98 -10.30 -10.66
N TRP A 94 7.19 -10.69 -10.34
CA TRP A 94 7.50 -11.19 -9.01
C TRP A 94 7.20 -10.12 -7.96
N LEU A 95 7.59 -8.90 -8.26
CA LEU A 95 7.41 -7.78 -7.34
C LEU A 95 5.92 -7.51 -7.10
N SER A 96 5.12 -7.54 -8.17
CA SER A 96 3.69 -7.32 -8.06
C SER A 96 3.02 -8.41 -7.23
N ASP A 97 3.37 -9.65 -7.52
CA ASP A 97 2.79 -10.79 -6.81
C ASP A 97 3.17 -10.77 -5.33
N THR A 98 4.44 -10.45 -5.06
CA THR A 98 4.92 -10.42 -3.68
C THR A 98 4.29 -9.26 -2.91
N THR A 99 4.11 -8.11 -3.58
CA THR A 99 3.46 -6.96 -2.95
C THR A 99 2.00 -7.27 -2.63
N GLU A 100 1.31 -7.96 -3.55
CA GLU A 100 -0.08 -8.32 -3.31
C GLU A 100 -0.20 -9.25 -2.09
N LYS A 101 0.69 -10.22 -2.00
CA LYS A 101 0.68 -11.13 -0.87
C LYS A 101 0.97 -10.37 0.41
N TRP A 102 1.93 -9.46 0.38
CA TRP A 102 2.26 -8.65 1.55
C TRP A 102 1.07 -7.79 1.99
N CYS A 103 0.38 -7.17 1.04
CA CYS A 103 -0.79 -6.36 1.36
C CYS A 103 -1.87 -7.21 2.02
N ARG A 104 -2.11 -8.40 1.48
CA ARG A 104 -3.14 -9.28 2.03
C ARG A 104 -2.74 -9.75 3.43
N ASP A 105 -1.49 -10.13 3.61
CA ASP A 105 -1.02 -10.59 4.92
C ASP A 105 -1.13 -9.48 5.95
N ARG A 106 -0.79 -8.25 5.58
CA ARG A 106 -0.88 -7.13 6.51
C ARG A 106 -2.34 -6.76 6.78
N ALA A 107 -3.18 -6.81 5.76
CA ALA A 107 -4.59 -6.51 5.94
C ALA A 107 -5.22 -7.52 6.92
N ILE A 108 -4.87 -8.81 6.77
CA ILE A 108 -5.39 -9.85 7.65
C ILE A 108 -4.88 -9.62 9.08
N TYR A 109 -3.60 -9.32 9.23
CA TYR A 109 -3.03 -9.09 10.55
C TYR A 109 -3.75 -7.93 11.25
N LEU A 110 -3.93 -6.82 10.56
CA LEU A 110 -4.58 -5.66 11.14
C LEU A 110 -6.05 -5.94 11.45
N ALA A 111 -6.71 -6.69 10.58
CA ALA A 111 -8.10 -7.06 10.80
C ALA A 111 -8.25 -7.94 12.04
N LEU A 112 -7.30 -8.86 12.26
CA LEU A 112 -7.32 -9.71 13.43
C LEU A 112 -7.10 -8.89 14.69
N MET A 113 -6.16 -7.93 14.65
CA MET A 113 -5.90 -7.09 15.80
C MET A 113 -7.13 -6.23 16.13
N GLU A 114 -7.78 -5.69 15.11
CA GLU A 114 -8.97 -4.89 15.32
C GLU A 114 -10.09 -5.75 15.89
N SER A 115 -10.24 -6.96 15.37
CA SER A 115 -11.28 -7.88 15.83
C SER A 115 -11.08 -8.26 17.30
N ILE A 116 -9.83 -8.43 17.71
CA ILE A 116 -9.51 -8.74 19.09
C ILE A 116 -9.91 -7.56 20.00
N LYS A 117 -9.65 -6.35 19.58
CA LYS A 117 -10.02 -5.18 20.37
C LYS A 117 -11.52 -5.08 20.50
N ILE A 118 -12.25 -5.37 19.44
CA ILE A 118 -13.70 -5.34 19.48
C ILE A 118 -14.22 -6.42 20.42
N ALA A 119 -13.67 -7.61 20.31
CA ALA A 119 -14.12 -8.74 21.13
C ALA A 119 -13.86 -8.46 22.62
N ASP A 120 -12.79 -7.73 22.93
CA ASP A 120 -12.43 -7.43 24.31
C ASP A 120 -13.17 -6.20 24.83
N GLY A 121 -14.03 -5.60 24.01
CA GLY A 121 -14.78 -4.42 24.44
C GLY A 121 -13.98 -3.15 24.48
N GLN A 122 -12.83 -3.12 23.81
CA GLN A 122 -11.99 -1.92 23.83
C GLN A 122 -12.34 -0.90 22.75
N ASP A 123 -13.22 -1.28 21.83
CA ASP A 123 -13.60 -0.38 20.76
C ASP A 123 -15.05 0.05 21.01
N ASP A 124 -15.26 1.30 21.36
CA ASP A 124 -16.57 1.79 21.68
C ASP A 124 -17.44 2.01 20.47
N LYS A 125 -16.87 2.05 19.31
CA LYS A 125 -17.60 2.39 18.09
C LYS A 125 -18.13 1.20 17.32
N LYS A 126 -17.56 0.03 17.54
CA LYS A 126 -17.94 -1.14 16.80
C LYS A 126 -18.30 -2.27 17.75
N ASN A 127 -19.23 -3.11 17.32
CA ASN A 127 -19.59 -4.24 18.15
C ASN A 127 -19.16 -5.53 17.44
N ARG A 128 -19.38 -6.65 18.09
CA ARG A 128 -18.93 -7.94 17.58
C ARG A 128 -19.51 -8.31 16.24
N ASP A 129 -20.66 -7.72 15.89
CA ASP A 129 -21.29 -8.05 14.63
C ASP A 129 -20.48 -7.52 13.45
N ALA A 130 -19.56 -6.57 13.67
CA ALA A 130 -18.72 -6.03 12.61
C ALA A 130 -17.56 -6.95 12.25
N ILE A 131 -17.19 -7.87 13.16
CA ILE A 131 -16.01 -8.72 12.97
C ILE A 131 -16.02 -9.52 11.66
N PRO A 132 -17.12 -10.22 11.31
CA PRO A 132 -17.09 -11.00 10.07
C PRO A 132 -16.78 -10.15 8.84
N THR A 133 -17.34 -8.94 8.76
CA THR A 133 -17.11 -8.06 7.62
C THR A 133 -15.66 -7.57 7.59
N ILE A 134 -15.11 -7.22 8.75
CA ILE A 134 -13.73 -6.78 8.84
C ILE A 134 -12.78 -7.87 8.33
N LEU A 135 -13.01 -9.12 8.75
CA LEU A 135 -12.16 -10.21 8.33
C LEU A 135 -12.37 -10.55 6.85
N SER A 136 -13.61 -10.52 6.42
CA SER A 136 -13.93 -10.83 5.03
C SER A 136 -13.30 -9.82 4.09
N ASP A 137 -13.34 -8.53 4.44
CA ASP A 137 -12.76 -7.49 3.61
C ASP A 137 -11.24 -7.69 3.52
N ALA A 138 -10.60 -8.06 4.62
CA ALA A 138 -9.17 -8.27 4.60
C ALA A 138 -8.78 -9.44 3.73
N LEU A 139 -9.58 -10.52 3.77
CA LEU A 139 -9.29 -11.71 2.99
C LEU A 139 -9.48 -11.46 1.49
N SER A 140 -10.24 -10.43 1.13
CA SER A 140 -10.52 -10.16 -0.27
C SER A 140 -9.52 -9.24 -0.96
N VAL A 141 -8.47 -8.83 -0.26
CA VAL A 141 -7.50 -7.94 -0.86
C VAL A 141 -6.82 -8.63 -2.03
N SER A 142 -6.91 -8.02 -3.19
CA SER A 142 -6.37 -8.59 -4.41
C SER A 142 -6.22 -7.50 -5.46
N PHE A 143 -5.13 -7.54 -6.21
CA PHE A 143 -4.89 -6.58 -7.27
C PHE A 143 -5.71 -6.92 -8.52
N ASN A 144 -6.27 -8.11 -8.57
CA ASN A 144 -7.03 -8.52 -9.73
C ASN A 144 -8.50 -8.54 -9.46
N ARG A 145 -8.95 -7.72 -8.58
CA ARG A 145 -10.32 -7.74 -8.26
C ARG A 145 -11.20 -7.26 -9.37
N ASN A 146 -10.71 -6.99 -10.40
CA ASN A 146 -11.58 -6.70 -11.45
C ASN A 146 -11.83 -7.89 -12.22
N VAL A 147 -11.82 -8.30 -12.34
CA VAL A 147 -12.08 -8.86 -12.98
C VAL A 147 -12.42 -9.29 -13.34
N GLY A 148 -12.76 -9.38 -13.52
CA GLY A 148 -13.06 -9.68 -13.93
C GLY A 148 -12.82 -9.56 -14.62
N HIS A 149 -12.27 -9.74 -14.92
CA HIS A 149 -12.11 -9.64 -15.56
C HIS A 149 -11.06 -9.02 -15.85
N ASP A 150 -10.20 -8.66 -16.31
CA ASP A 150 -9.44 -8.28 -16.53
C ASP A 150 -9.16 -7.11 -16.53
N TYR A 151 -8.47 -6.39 -16.61
CA TYR A 151 -8.61 -5.34 -16.48
C TYR A 151 -8.07 -4.35 -17.00
N LEU A 152 -7.20 -4.28 -17.83
CA LEU A 152 -7.17 -3.36 -18.21
C LEU A 152 -7.32 -3.41 -19.45
N GLU A 153 -6.87 -4.27 -20.10
CA GLU A 153 -7.28 -4.51 -20.95
C GLU A 153 -8.13 -4.92 -20.98
N ASP A 154 -7.97 -5.32 -20.68
CA ASP A 154 -8.95 -5.80 -20.39
C ASP A 154 -9.45 -4.96 -19.64
N TYR A 155 -8.67 -3.99 -19.35
CA TYR A 155 -9.26 -3.19 -18.51
C TYR A 155 -10.35 -2.49 -19.18
N GLU A 156 -10.16 -2.07 -20.30
CA GLU A 156 -11.13 -1.50 -20.98
C GLU A 156 -12.12 -2.42 -21.19
N GLU A 157 -11.80 -3.49 -21.75
CA GLU A 157 -12.69 -4.39 -21.97
C GLU A 157 -13.15 -4.93 -20.75
N ARG A 158 -12.35 -5.13 -19.84
CA ARG A 158 -12.75 -5.68 -18.69
C ARG A 158 -13.64 -4.67 -18.08
N TYR A 159 -13.45 -3.47 -18.33
CA TYR A 159 -14.22 -2.48 -17.77
C TYR A 159 -15.53 -2.47 -18.38
N GLU A 160 -15.61 -2.70 -19.62
CA GLU A 160 -16.84 -2.76 -20.26
C GLU A 160 -17.50 -3.94 -19.82
N LEU A 161 -16.86 -5.02 -19.73
CA LEU A 161 -17.42 -6.22 -19.33
C LEU A 161 -17.94 -6.00 -18.00
N TYR A 162 -17.33 -5.30 -17.25
CA TYR A 162 -17.66 -5.06 -15.99
C TYR A 162 -18.89 -4.30 -15.97
N ASN A 163 -19.07 -3.40 -16.81
CA ASN A 163 -20.26 -2.67 -16.85
C ASN A 163 -21.33 -3.42 -17.47
N LYS A 164 -21.02 -4.33 -18.28
CA LYS A 164 -22.02 -5.05 -18.83
C LYS A 164 -22.18 -6.17 -18.05
N LYS A 165 -21.24 -6.68 -17.50
CA LYS A 165 -21.30 -7.80 -16.77
C LYS A 165 -21.79 -7.51 -15.62
N GLU A 166 -21.51 -6.48 -15.41
CA GLU A 166 -21.98 -6.18 -14.39
C GLU A 166 -23.08 -6.16 -14.88
N SER A 167 -23.07 -6.30 -15.99
CA SER A 167 -24.08 -6.48 -16.66
C SER A 167 -23.83 -7.82 -17.18
N ARG A 168 -23.05 -8.47 -17.53
CA ARG A 168 -22.70 -9.68 -17.88
C ARG A 168 -21.98 -10.31 -17.09
N ILE A 169 -21.22 -10.21 -17.15
CA ILE A 169 -20.34 -10.67 -16.60
C ILE A 169 -20.10 -10.83 -16.21
N GLN A 170 -20.21 -10.89 -16.57
CA GLN A 170 -19.58 -11.13 -16.24
C GLN A 170 -19.14 -11.34 -15.93
N PHE A 171 -19.28 -11.51 -16.68
CA PHE A 171 -18.60 -11.78 -16.34
C PHE A 171 -18.69 -11.95 -15.88
#